data_a210e44f76afede4a3c067af51516999
#
_entry.id   a210e44f76afede4a3c067af51516999
#
_cell.length_a   1.000
_cell.length_b   1.000
_cell.length_c   1.000
_cell.angle_alpha   90.00
_cell.angle_beta   90.00
_cell.angle_gamma   90.00
#
_symmetry.space_group_name_H-M   'P 1'
#
loop_
_entity.id
_entity.type
_entity.pdbx_description
1 polymer ?
#
loop_
_entity_poly.entity_id
_entity_poly.type
_entity_poly.pdbx_seq_one_letter_code
_entity_poly.pdbx_strand_id
1 'polypeptide(L)'
;IIGSIIYGTDEIRNNFSGPFFFYFKKTYRSLLELSYDTKYLKRGRYALLNHIRIILQIKDKNITFLDVTEEEIKGQLTNVVHATLSPEMRSCPECGCTKMGVNGNHQFVKNGKKVTTIRLAAFNYIPTVMKLAKQRYHCRECHHHWTAQTSLVAPNCFISRHIRLEIARLLKERIAMTLIAKLCFVSSNTVIRELHQFKKYLPNKQTLVLPKVLMVDEFRSHAKKEQSMSFICADGETGNLVDVLPDRRLDNLVPYFKESPYTQEVEFLVSDMNAAYYQLIPKVFKNAKLIIDRFHVIKHINTAFNSFRALEAKRLISRGGQSATRGRKIKSNWKRLIKNRQNIDISEYKTWRSFRAPKYPYLTEAMVIDRLLSYSEPLKEAYQVFHDITDAFREKDADLFFDTIRSMPDKLNLEFRHAIQNLENHEVGIR
;
A
#
# COMPACT_ATOMS: atom_id res chain seq x y z
N ILE A 1 -0.29 -11.35 14.26
CA ILE A 1 0.12 -10.50 15.42
C ILE A 1 0.44 -9.06 15.00
N ILE A 2 0.63 -8.75 13.71
CA ILE A 2 0.94 -7.39 13.22
C ILE A 2 -0.31 -6.57 12.87
N GLY A 3 -1.49 -7.18 12.84
CA GLY A 3 -2.77 -6.52 12.49
C GLY A 3 -3.49 -5.79 13.63
N SER A 4 -3.06 -5.94 14.87
CA SER A 4 -3.78 -5.42 16.06
C SER A 4 -3.20 -4.14 16.67
N ILE A 5 -2.15 -3.55 16.08
CA ILE A 5 -1.47 -2.38 16.65
C ILE A 5 -1.90 -1.05 15.99
N ILE A 6 -2.77 -1.07 14.95
CA ILE A 6 -3.09 0.15 14.16
C ILE A 6 -4.40 0.84 14.57
N TYR A 7 -5.19 0.29 15.49
CA TYR A 7 -6.41 0.94 15.99
C TYR A 7 -6.46 0.88 17.53
N GLY A 8 -5.56 1.58 18.18
CA GLY A 8 -5.58 1.87 19.61
C GLY A 8 -5.82 3.37 19.82
N THR A 9 -7.01 3.64 20.25
CA THR A 9 -7.59 4.87 20.78
C THR A 9 -6.72 5.58 21.84
N ASP A 10 -7.09 6.80 22.17
CA ASP A 10 -6.51 7.79 23.09
C ASP A 10 -5.91 7.31 24.44
N GLU A 11 -5.98 6.05 24.79
CA GLU A 11 -5.38 5.48 26.01
C GLU A 11 -3.84 5.32 25.96
N ILE A 12 -3.22 5.38 24.78
CA ILE A 12 -1.74 5.26 24.66
C ILE A 12 -1.04 6.60 24.99
N ARG A 13 -1.76 7.72 25.02
CA ARG A 13 -1.17 9.03 25.39
C ARG A 13 -0.81 9.18 26.86
N ASN A 14 -1.39 8.39 27.74
CA ASN A 14 -1.21 8.55 29.20
C ASN A 14 -0.24 7.57 29.86
N ASN A 15 0.30 6.57 29.16
CA ASN A 15 1.14 5.53 29.74
C ASN A 15 2.65 5.60 29.42
N PHE A 16 3.12 6.65 28.71
CA PHE A 16 4.56 6.89 28.50
C PHE A 16 5.10 8.05 29.35
N SER A 17 4.71 8.13 30.63
CA SER A 17 5.37 8.95 31.64
C SER A 17 6.31 8.11 32.49
N GLY A 18 7.29 7.48 31.88
CA GLY A 18 8.33 6.74 32.58
C GLY A 18 9.55 7.62 32.89
N PRO A 19 10.32 7.34 33.97
CA PRO A 19 11.46 8.13 34.43
C PRO A 19 12.60 8.29 33.41
N PHE A 20 12.60 7.53 32.32
CA PHE A 20 13.61 7.60 31.25
C PHE A 20 13.57 8.91 30.44
N PHE A 21 12.39 9.51 30.26
CA PHE A 21 12.26 10.77 29.51
C PHE A 21 12.71 11.99 30.33
N PHE A 22 12.61 11.91 31.65
CA PHE A 22 13.09 12.95 32.57
C PHE A 22 14.62 12.92 32.73
N TYR A 23 15.24 11.76 32.62
CA TYR A 23 16.70 11.64 32.72
C TYR A 23 17.42 12.25 31.51
N PHE A 24 16.89 12.07 30.29
CA PHE A 24 17.45 12.68 29.08
C PHE A 24 17.33 14.20 29.10
N LYS A 25 16.20 14.75 29.56
CA LYS A 25 15.99 16.19 29.66
C LYS A 25 16.87 16.84 30.73
N LYS A 26 17.15 16.15 31.82
CA LYS A 26 17.98 16.66 32.95
C LYS A 26 19.48 16.59 32.58
N THR A 27 19.93 15.56 31.91
CA THR A 27 21.33 15.41 31.45
C THR A 27 21.68 16.43 30.36
N TYR A 28 20.72 16.76 29.47
CA TYR A 28 20.93 17.77 28.43
C TYR A 28 20.98 19.20 28.99
N ARG A 29 20.21 19.49 30.04
CA ARG A 29 20.23 20.79 30.73
C ARG A 29 21.47 21.01 31.58
N SER A 30 21.96 19.96 32.25
CA SER A 30 23.18 20.02 33.06
C SER A 30 24.48 20.14 32.25
N LEU A 31 24.47 19.65 30.98
CA LEU A 31 25.60 19.83 30.05
C LEU A 31 25.63 21.25 29.43
N LEU A 32 24.51 21.98 29.46
CA LEU A 32 24.42 23.37 29.00
C LEU A 32 24.77 24.42 30.08
N GLU A 33 24.77 24.02 31.35
CA GLU A 33 25.04 24.94 32.49
C GLU A 33 26.49 24.92 33.00
N LEU A 34 27.35 24.03 32.46
CA LEU A 34 28.76 23.95 32.82
C LEU A 34 29.65 24.62 31.75
N SER A 35 30.00 25.85 32.05
CA SER A 35 31.16 26.63 31.62
C SER A 35 30.86 27.96 30.90
N TYR A 36 30.94 29.01 31.68
CA TYR A 36 31.17 30.40 31.23
C TYR A 36 32.65 30.59 30.88
N ASP A 37 33.08 30.03 29.74
CA ASP A 37 34.32 30.40 29.10
C ASP A 37 34.12 30.54 27.59
N THR A 38 34.09 31.75 27.09
CA THR A 38 33.73 32.11 25.71
C THR A 38 34.64 31.49 24.63
N LYS A 39 35.87 31.12 25.01
CA LYS A 39 36.81 30.44 24.09
C LYS A 39 36.49 28.95 23.93
N TYR A 40 36.07 28.26 25.00
CA TYR A 40 35.66 26.86 24.96
C TYR A 40 34.29 26.68 24.33
N LEU A 41 33.38 27.60 24.53
CA LEU A 41 32.05 27.61 23.89
C LEU A 41 32.13 27.69 22.36
N LYS A 42 33.05 28.47 21.81
CA LYS A 42 33.25 28.52 20.35
C LYS A 42 33.76 27.19 19.79
N ARG A 43 34.72 26.52 20.41
CA ARG A 43 35.25 25.23 19.98
C ARG A 43 34.21 24.10 20.13
N GLY A 44 33.49 24.04 21.24
CA GLY A 44 32.41 23.06 21.47
C GLY A 44 31.26 23.22 20.49
N ARG A 45 30.87 24.46 20.17
CA ARG A 45 29.80 24.76 19.21
C ARG A 45 30.17 24.33 17.78
N TYR A 46 31.43 24.52 17.33
CA TYR A 46 31.91 24.05 16.04
C TYR A 46 31.93 22.51 15.95
N ALA A 47 32.30 21.80 17.00
CA ALA A 47 32.31 20.36 17.06
C ALA A 47 30.86 19.81 16.97
N LEU A 48 29.94 20.38 17.74
CA LEU A 48 28.51 19.99 17.72
C LEU A 48 27.87 20.20 16.34
N LEU A 49 28.17 21.30 15.67
CA LEU A 49 27.65 21.63 14.34
C LEU A 49 28.18 20.70 13.24
N ASN A 50 29.41 20.16 13.41
CA ASN A 50 29.95 19.14 12.50
C ASN A 50 29.22 17.79 12.67
N HIS A 51 28.81 17.40 13.88
CA HIS A 51 28.02 16.20 14.09
C HIS A 51 26.63 16.30 13.43
N ILE A 52 26.00 17.48 13.46
CA ILE A 52 24.74 17.74 12.75
C ILE A 52 24.90 17.51 11.23
N ARG A 53 26.02 17.95 10.65
CA ARG A 53 26.33 17.71 9.24
C ARG A 53 26.36 16.21 8.90
N ILE A 54 27.00 15.42 9.74
CA ILE A 54 27.12 13.96 9.57
C ILE A 54 25.74 13.30 9.73
N ILE A 55 25.01 13.65 10.78
CA ILE A 55 23.68 13.09 11.09
C ILE A 55 22.69 13.38 9.94
N LEU A 56 22.67 14.61 9.43
CA LEU A 56 21.79 15.02 8.34
C LEU A 56 22.34 14.65 6.94
N GLN A 57 23.52 14.00 6.85
CA GLN A 57 24.17 13.60 5.61
C GLN A 57 24.37 14.75 4.61
N ILE A 58 24.62 15.97 5.10
CA ILE A 58 24.77 17.17 4.26
C ILE A 58 26.23 17.33 3.86
N LYS A 59 26.54 17.02 2.60
CA LYS A 59 27.91 17.03 2.05
C LYS A 59 28.37 18.39 1.57
N ASP A 60 27.48 19.36 1.33
CA ASP A 60 27.82 20.69 0.83
C ASP A 60 28.59 21.50 1.87
N LYS A 61 29.91 21.71 1.62
CA LYS A 61 30.81 22.42 2.51
C LYS A 61 30.47 23.92 2.66
N ASN A 62 29.77 24.51 1.69
CA ASN A 62 29.38 25.93 1.71
C ASN A 62 28.17 26.23 2.61
N ILE A 63 27.55 25.18 3.16
CA ILE A 63 26.48 25.32 4.16
C ILE A 63 27.13 25.40 5.54
N THR A 64 26.91 26.51 6.24
CA THR A 64 27.31 26.71 7.63
C THR A 64 26.06 26.62 8.51
N PHE A 65 26.07 25.71 9.46
CA PHE A 65 24.98 25.56 10.44
C PHE A 65 25.13 26.67 11.51
N LEU A 66 24.01 27.21 11.93
CA LEU A 66 23.95 28.28 12.94
C LEU A 66 23.36 27.75 14.24
N ASP A 67 22.21 27.08 14.15
CA ASP A 67 21.45 26.61 15.30
C ASP A 67 20.47 25.50 14.91
N VAL A 68 19.95 24.77 15.91
CA VAL A 68 18.85 23.81 15.76
C VAL A 68 17.86 24.04 16.87
N THR A 69 16.59 24.28 16.50
CA THR A 69 15.48 24.53 17.42
C THR A 69 14.34 23.55 17.18
N GLU A 70 13.48 23.37 18.16
CA GLU A 70 12.19 22.69 17.99
C GLU A 70 11.10 23.77 17.90
N GLU A 71 10.34 23.76 16.81
CA GLU A 71 9.23 24.69 16.59
C GLU A 71 7.96 23.92 16.28
N GLU A 72 6.81 24.43 16.68
CA GLU A 72 5.52 23.91 16.24
C GLU A 72 5.15 24.53 14.90
N ILE A 73 5.14 23.70 13.85
CA ILE A 73 4.77 24.11 12.49
C ILE A 73 3.47 23.41 12.08
N LYS A 74 2.39 24.18 11.92
CA LYS A 74 1.05 23.69 11.55
C LYS A 74 0.52 22.61 12.52
N GLY A 75 0.71 22.81 13.82
CA GLY A 75 0.26 21.87 14.85
C GLY A 75 1.15 20.63 15.02
N GLN A 76 2.34 20.61 14.41
CA GLN A 76 3.26 19.48 14.48
C GLN A 76 4.64 19.92 14.96
N LEU A 77 5.14 19.27 16.02
CA LEU A 77 6.51 19.45 16.48
C LEU A 77 7.48 19.15 15.36
N THR A 78 8.37 20.08 15.06
CA THR A 78 9.29 20.03 13.91
C THR A 78 10.67 20.49 14.32
N ASN A 79 11.71 19.74 13.94
CA ASN A 79 13.09 20.18 14.09
C ASN A 79 13.41 21.25 13.04
N VAL A 80 13.89 22.41 13.45
CA VAL A 80 14.25 23.51 12.56
C VAL A 80 15.74 23.75 12.62
N VAL A 81 16.42 23.49 11.50
CA VAL A 81 17.87 23.71 11.34
C VAL A 81 18.10 25.08 10.69
N HIS A 82 18.75 25.99 11.38
CA HIS A 82 19.14 27.29 10.85
C HIS A 82 20.53 27.21 10.23
N ALA A 83 20.64 27.60 8.94
CA ALA A 83 21.89 27.51 8.22
C ALA A 83 22.06 28.65 7.20
N THR A 84 23.31 28.92 6.80
CA THR A 84 23.63 29.86 5.73
C THR A 84 24.37 29.15 4.61
N LEU A 85 24.11 29.57 3.37
CA LEU A 85 24.84 29.12 2.16
C LEU A 85 25.55 30.32 1.55
N SER A 86 26.89 30.30 1.62
CA SER A 86 27.73 31.41 1.13
C SER A 86 28.97 30.86 0.42
N PRO A 87 28.81 30.29 -0.78
CA PRO A 87 29.94 29.79 -1.56
C PRO A 87 30.84 30.96 -1.99
N GLU A 88 32.11 30.69 -2.12
CA GLU A 88 33.03 31.60 -2.77
C GLU A 88 32.82 31.54 -4.28
N MET A 89 32.38 32.64 -4.85
CA MET A 89 32.18 32.78 -6.29
C MET A 89 33.45 33.29 -6.95
N ARG A 90 33.83 32.66 -8.05
CA ARG A 90 35.03 33.07 -8.85
C ARG A 90 34.65 33.99 -10.00
N SER A 91 33.50 33.76 -10.63
CA SER A 91 33.04 34.52 -11.80
C SER A 91 31.51 34.67 -11.78
N CYS A 92 31.02 35.65 -12.53
CA CYS A 92 29.60 35.81 -12.82
C CYS A 92 29.14 34.66 -13.73
N PRO A 93 28.00 33.99 -13.43
CA PRO A 93 27.51 32.90 -14.25
C PRO A 93 27.00 33.33 -15.62
N GLU A 94 26.68 34.62 -15.82
CA GLU A 94 26.13 35.16 -17.06
C GLU A 94 27.23 35.69 -18.00
N CYS A 95 27.99 36.68 -17.54
CA CYS A 95 28.99 37.35 -18.40
C CYS A 95 30.44 36.81 -18.18
N GLY A 96 30.65 35.91 -17.23
CA GLY A 96 31.95 35.32 -16.94
C GLY A 96 32.98 36.25 -16.27
N CYS A 97 32.65 37.54 -16.00
CA CYS A 97 33.58 38.47 -15.36
C CYS A 97 34.08 37.93 -14.02
N THR A 98 35.36 38.16 -13.71
CA THR A 98 35.98 37.73 -12.46
C THR A 98 35.54 38.63 -11.30
N LYS A 99 35.73 38.18 -10.05
CA LYS A 99 35.36 38.95 -8.86
C LYS A 99 36.07 40.30 -8.76
N MET A 100 37.32 40.34 -9.20
CA MET A 100 38.15 41.55 -9.24
C MET A 100 38.42 41.92 -10.70
N GLY A 101 38.06 43.13 -11.08
CA GLY A 101 38.38 43.72 -12.37
C GLY A 101 39.84 44.13 -12.47
N VAL A 102 40.30 44.45 -13.67
CA VAL A 102 41.66 44.93 -13.95
C VAL A 102 42.01 46.16 -13.12
N ASN A 103 41.02 46.99 -12.80
CA ASN A 103 41.18 48.21 -11.99
C ASN A 103 41.08 47.96 -10.48
N GLY A 104 41.14 46.73 -9.96
CA GLY A 104 41.04 46.39 -8.56
C GLY A 104 39.65 46.52 -7.94
N ASN A 105 38.65 46.94 -8.71
CA ASN A 105 37.26 47.06 -8.24
C ASN A 105 36.52 45.74 -8.29
N HIS A 106 35.63 45.51 -7.31
CA HIS A 106 34.75 44.34 -7.30
C HIS A 106 33.72 44.43 -8.43
N GLN A 107 33.78 43.55 -9.41
CA GLN A 107 32.83 43.46 -10.53
C GLN A 107 31.48 42.82 -10.10
N PHE A 108 31.46 41.97 -9.09
CA PHE A 108 30.23 41.53 -8.47
C PHE A 108 30.32 41.55 -6.95
N VAL A 109 29.18 41.80 -6.32
CA VAL A 109 29.07 42.00 -4.87
C VAL A 109 28.00 41.14 -4.25
N LYS A 110 28.12 40.87 -2.94
CA LYS A 110 27.05 40.24 -2.16
C LYS A 110 25.87 41.22 -2.04
N ASN A 111 24.66 40.75 -2.35
CA ASN A 111 23.43 41.56 -2.34
C ASN A 111 22.35 40.89 -1.45
N GLY A 112 22.55 40.94 -0.16
CA GLY A 112 21.65 40.38 0.83
C GLY A 112 21.56 38.83 0.80
N LYS A 113 20.63 38.29 1.54
CA LYS A 113 20.35 36.85 1.63
C LYS A 113 18.88 36.55 1.38
N LYS A 114 18.56 35.39 0.76
CA LYS A 114 17.22 34.88 0.59
C LYS A 114 17.05 33.65 1.47
N VAL A 115 16.15 33.72 2.45
CA VAL A 115 15.81 32.55 3.29
C VAL A 115 14.87 31.63 2.54
N THR A 116 15.21 30.35 2.50
CA THR A 116 14.42 29.29 1.85
C THR A 116 14.25 28.15 2.84
N THR A 117 13.01 27.69 3.03
CA THR A 117 12.73 26.53 3.86
C THR A 117 12.84 25.25 3.02
N ILE A 118 13.74 24.36 3.39
CA ILE A 118 14.00 23.08 2.74
C ILE A 118 13.53 21.98 3.66
N ARG A 119 12.72 21.05 3.18
CA ARG A 119 12.37 19.83 3.92
C ARG A 119 13.53 18.84 3.84
N LEU A 120 13.95 18.35 5.00
CA LEU A 120 14.96 17.30 5.17
C LEU A 120 14.27 15.98 5.52
N ALA A 121 15.01 14.86 5.43
CA ALA A 121 14.54 13.60 5.99
C ALA A 121 14.23 13.76 7.48
N ALA A 122 13.20 13.09 7.96
CA ALA A 122 12.84 13.12 9.38
C ALA A 122 13.98 12.59 10.25
N PHE A 123 14.16 13.19 11.40
CA PHE A 123 15.11 12.71 12.39
C PHE A 123 14.34 12.22 13.63
N ASN A 124 14.56 10.98 14.02
CA ASN A 124 13.81 10.31 15.11
C ASN A 124 12.29 10.41 14.95
N TYR A 125 11.78 10.20 13.73
CA TYR A 125 10.34 10.30 13.39
C TYR A 125 9.74 11.70 13.59
N ILE A 126 10.57 12.73 13.83
CA ILE A 126 10.16 14.11 13.90
C ILE A 126 10.48 14.77 12.55
N PRO A 127 9.51 15.44 11.89
CA PRO A 127 9.76 16.15 10.64
C PRO A 127 10.87 17.19 10.86
N THR A 128 11.76 17.30 9.90
CA THR A 128 12.90 18.20 9.98
C THR A 128 12.91 19.16 8.80
N VAL A 129 13.09 20.43 9.06
CA VAL A 129 13.22 21.47 8.03
C VAL A 129 14.49 22.27 8.23
N MET A 130 15.05 22.80 7.14
CA MET A 130 16.18 23.73 7.18
C MET A 130 15.72 25.10 6.69
N LYS A 131 15.87 26.11 7.50
CA LYS A 131 15.78 27.54 7.13
C LYS A 131 17.14 27.96 6.60
N LEU A 132 17.35 27.84 5.28
CA LEU A 132 18.64 28.12 4.61
C LEU A 132 18.68 29.55 4.06
N ALA A 133 19.51 30.40 4.65
CA ALA A 133 19.76 31.76 4.19
C ALA A 133 20.82 31.72 3.05
N LYS A 134 20.35 31.73 1.80
CA LYS A 134 21.17 31.67 0.58
C LYS A 134 21.72 33.05 0.24
N GLN A 135 23.02 33.16 0.04
CA GLN A 135 23.67 34.40 -0.39
C GLN A 135 23.18 34.79 -1.79
N ARG A 136 22.81 36.05 -1.98
CA ARG A 136 22.52 36.67 -3.29
C ARG A 136 23.71 37.48 -3.73
N TYR A 137 23.88 37.55 -5.04
CA TYR A 137 24.95 38.31 -5.71
C TYR A 137 24.36 39.20 -6.78
N HIS A 138 25.05 40.30 -7.06
CA HIS A 138 24.74 41.22 -8.14
C HIS A 138 26.03 41.52 -8.94
N CYS A 139 26.00 41.35 -10.25
CA CYS A 139 27.07 41.73 -11.16
C CYS A 139 26.92 43.20 -11.56
N ARG A 140 28.00 43.96 -11.46
CA ARG A 140 28.01 45.37 -11.86
C ARG A 140 28.19 45.57 -13.36
N GLU A 141 28.81 44.57 -14.04
CA GLU A 141 29.03 44.58 -15.47
C GLU A 141 27.77 44.33 -16.29
N CYS A 142 27.12 43.16 -16.05
CA CYS A 142 25.96 42.76 -16.80
C CYS A 142 24.63 42.93 -16.04
N HIS A 143 24.65 43.49 -14.84
CA HIS A 143 23.51 43.70 -13.95
C HIS A 143 22.73 42.44 -13.58
N HIS A 144 23.32 41.26 -13.85
CA HIS A 144 22.67 39.99 -13.51
C HIS A 144 22.66 39.76 -11.99
N HIS A 145 21.51 39.25 -11.52
CA HIS A 145 21.30 38.87 -10.13
C HIS A 145 21.14 37.35 -10.02
N TRP A 146 21.91 36.72 -9.12
CA TRP A 146 21.75 35.29 -8.87
C TRP A 146 21.80 34.97 -7.38
N THR A 147 21.33 33.78 -7.05
CA THR A 147 21.31 33.26 -5.68
C THR A 147 22.13 31.98 -5.62
N ALA A 148 22.93 31.84 -4.58
CA ALA A 148 23.73 30.64 -4.34
C ALA A 148 22.89 29.38 -4.42
N GLN A 149 23.38 28.37 -5.12
CA GLN A 149 22.74 27.07 -5.27
C GLN A 149 23.49 26.02 -4.45
N THR A 150 22.78 24.96 -4.06
CA THR A 150 23.33 23.84 -3.30
C THR A 150 22.93 22.51 -3.94
N SER A 151 23.78 21.50 -3.81
CA SER A 151 23.48 20.14 -4.25
C SER A 151 22.42 19.43 -3.37
N LEU A 152 22.05 20.01 -2.22
CA LEU A 152 21.07 19.45 -1.28
C LEU A 152 19.67 19.33 -1.90
N VAL A 153 19.31 20.28 -2.75
CA VAL A 153 18.02 20.35 -3.45
C VAL A 153 18.24 20.62 -4.93
N ALA A 154 17.32 20.15 -5.77
CA ALA A 154 17.31 20.56 -7.17
C ALA A 154 16.92 22.05 -7.31
N PRO A 155 17.25 22.71 -8.44
CA PRO A 155 16.81 24.08 -8.71
C PRO A 155 15.30 24.21 -8.55
N ASN A 156 14.85 25.29 -7.92
CA ASN A 156 13.43 25.58 -7.65
C ASN A 156 12.66 24.51 -6.84
N CYS A 157 13.40 23.62 -6.14
CA CYS A 157 12.81 22.61 -5.24
C CYS A 157 13.06 22.96 -3.77
N PHE A 158 12.10 22.51 -2.93
CA PHE A 158 12.11 22.71 -1.48
C PHE A 158 12.18 21.40 -0.69
N ILE A 159 12.41 20.28 -1.39
CA ILE A 159 12.51 18.93 -0.83
C ILE A 159 13.92 18.43 -1.08
N SER A 160 14.60 17.96 -0.04
CA SER A 160 15.96 17.45 -0.15
C SER A 160 16.03 16.19 -1.03
N ARG A 161 17.20 15.97 -1.63
CA ARG A 161 17.46 14.75 -2.39
C ARG A 161 17.28 13.49 -1.54
N HIS A 162 17.54 13.55 -0.24
CA HIS A 162 17.39 12.41 0.67
C HIS A 162 15.92 11.98 0.78
N ILE A 163 14.97 12.92 0.92
CA ILE A 163 13.53 12.58 0.90
C ILE A 163 13.14 11.96 -0.44
N ARG A 164 13.64 12.47 -1.55
CA ARG A 164 13.34 11.91 -2.88
C ARG A 164 13.85 10.48 -3.02
N LEU A 165 15.06 10.20 -2.53
CA LEU A 165 15.60 8.83 -2.49
C LEU A 165 14.78 7.92 -1.56
N GLU A 166 14.34 8.42 -0.41
CA GLU A 166 13.50 7.66 0.51
C GLU A 166 12.12 7.35 -0.11
N ILE A 167 11.51 8.31 -0.79
CA ILE A 167 10.30 8.07 -1.59
C ILE A 167 10.54 6.98 -2.64
N ALA A 168 11.67 7.05 -3.38
CA ALA A 168 12.01 6.04 -4.38
C ALA A 168 12.18 4.64 -3.77
N ARG A 169 12.81 4.55 -2.59
CA ARG A 169 12.96 3.30 -1.85
C ARG A 169 11.62 2.74 -1.41
N LEU A 170 10.77 3.57 -0.82
CA LEU A 170 9.45 3.17 -0.33
C LEU A 170 8.45 2.84 -1.45
N LEU A 171 8.61 3.41 -2.65
CA LEU A 171 7.79 3.06 -3.82
C LEU A 171 8.02 1.64 -4.33
N LYS A 172 9.12 0.98 -3.93
CA LYS A 172 9.35 -0.45 -4.21
C LYS A 172 8.56 -1.37 -3.26
N GLU A 173 8.16 -0.84 -2.11
CA GLU A 173 7.43 -1.60 -1.11
C GLU A 173 5.94 -1.67 -1.46
N ARG A 174 5.25 -2.74 -0.99
CA ARG A 174 3.80 -2.94 -1.21
C ARG A 174 2.96 -2.09 -0.25
N ILE A 175 3.19 -0.77 -0.25
CA ILE A 175 2.50 0.17 0.65
C ILE A 175 1.81 1.29 -0.12
N ALA A 176 0.74 1.84 0.45
CA ALA A 176 -0.03 2.90 -0.19
C ALA A 176 0.78 4.21 -0.27
N MET A 177 0.62 4.97 -1.37
CA MET A 177 1.27 6.29 -1.55
C MET A 177 0.93 7.29 -0.43
N THR A 178 -0.26 7.18 0.16
CA THR A 178 -0.68 7.98 1.32
C THR A 178 0.15 7.66 2.57
N LEU A 179 0.56 6.39 2.74
CA LEU A 179 1.44 6.00 3.83
C LEU A 179 2.88 6.48 3.57
N ILE A 180 3.38 6.35 2.33
CA ILE A 180 4.68 6.93 1.94
C ILE A 180 4.72 8.43 2.24
N ALA A 181 3.66 9.15 1.86
CA ALA A 181 3.53 10.57 2.12
C ALA A 181 3.60 10.91 3.62
N LYS A 182 2.94 10.13 4.47
CA LYS A 182 3.00 10.28 5.93
C LYS A 182 4.41 9.99 6.48
N LEU A 183 5.05 8.91 6.05
CA LEU A 183 6.39 8.52 6.51
C LEU A 183 7.46 9.56 6.12
N CYS A 184 7.34 10.13 4.92
CA CYS A 184 8.28 11.15 4.40
C CYS A 184 7.87 12.59 4.77
N PHE A 185 6.78 12.80 5.51
CA PHE A 185 6.23 14.12 5.86
C PHE A 185 6.03 15.06 4.66
N VAL A 186 5.51 14.50 3.56
CA VAL A 186 5.17 15.21 2.33
C VAL A 186 3.72 14.99 1.95
N SER A 187 3.21 15.71 0.95
CA SER A 187 1.88 15.45 0.42
C SER A 187 1.87 14.24 -0.52
N SER A 188 0.72 13.54 -0.64
CA SER A 188 0.54 12.44 -1.60
C SER A 188 0.82 12.89 -3.04
N ASN A 189 0.46 14.13 -3.39
CA ASN A 189 0.78 14.72 -4.70
C ASN A 189 2.28 14.86 -4.94
N THR A 190 3.08 15.04 -3.87
CA THR A 190 4.54 15.04 -3.98
C THR A 190 5.06 13.64 -4.33
N VAL A 191 4.54 12.60 -3.68
CA VAL A 191 4.92 11.21 -3.97
C VAL A 191 4.57 10.86 -5.43
N ILE A 192 3.37 11.22 -5.90
CA ILE A 192 2.93 11.00 -7.28
C ILE A 192 3.86 11.73 -8.27
N ARG A 193 4.22 12.99 -7.98
CA ARG A 193 5.13 13.77 -8.84
C ARG A 193 6.51 13.14 -8.91
N GLU A 194 7.07 12.67 -7.79
CA GLU A 194 8.34 11.97 -7.78
C GLU A 194 8.27 10.65 -8.56
N LEU A 195 7.19 9.86 -8.42
CA LEU A 195 6.96 8.66 -9.23
C LEU A 195 6.99 8.98 -10.74
N HIS A 196 6.31 10.06 -11.18
CA HIS A 196 6.37 10.49 -12.58
C HIS A 196 7.77 10.93 -13.04
N GLN A 197 8.58 11.48 -12.14
CA GLN A 197 9.97 11.81 -12.47
C GLN A 197 10.84 10.55 -12.61
N PHE A 198 10.64 9.53 -11.76
CA PHE A 198 11.36 8.27 -11.86
C PHE A 198 11.04 7.51 -13.15
N LYS A 199 9.82 7.64 -13.69
CA LYS A 199 9.44 7.06 -14.99
C LYS A 199 10.42 7.43 -16.11
N LYS A 200 11.04 8.61 -16.07
CA LYS A 200 12.03 9.06 -17.07
C LYS A 200 13.33 8.25 -17.06
N TYR A 201 13.61 7.55 -15.97
CA TYR A 201 14.81 6.73 -15.80
C TYR A 201 14.54 5.24 -16.04
N LEU A 202 13.28 4.86 -16.26
CA LEU A 202 12.95 3.51 -16.65
C LEU A 202 13.25 3.30 -18.13
N PRO A 203 13.81 2.16 -18.53
CA PRO A 203 14.06 1.85 -19.94
C PRO A 203 12.75 1.87 -20.72
N ASN A 204 12.78 2.47 -21.91
CA ASN A 204 11.58 2.70 -22.72
C ASN A 204 10.95 1.40 -23.26
N LYS A 205 11.72 0.32 -23.42
CA LYS A 205 11.27 -1.02 -23.78
C LYS A 205 12.19 -2.04 -23.13
N GLN A 206 11.65 -2.82 -22.22
CA GLN A 206 12.28 -4.08 -21.82
C GLN A 206 11.62 -5.19 -22.64
N THR A 207 12.41 -6.15 -23.11
CA THR A 207 11.86 -7.39 -23.67
C THR A 207 10.98 -8.03 -22.60
N LEU A 208 9.71 -8.25 -22.91
CA LEU A 208 8.77 -8.90 -22.00
C LEU A 208 9.20 -10.35 -21.80
N VAL A 209 9.81 -10.63 -20.65
CA VAL A 209 10.14 -11.99 -20.23
C VAL A 209 8.92 -12.59 -19.55
N LEU A 210 8.46 -13.72 -20.09
CA LEU A 210 7.29 -14.42 -19.57
C LEU A 210 7.74 -15.62 -18.73
N PRO A 211 7.15 -15.82 -17.54
CA PRO A 211 7.45 -16.98 -16.69
C PRO A 211 6.76 -18.23 -17.21
N LYS A 212 7.23 -19.41 -16.75
CA LYS A 212 6.57 -20.70 -17.04
C LYS A 212 5.14 -20.76 -16.50
N VAL A 213 4.90 -20.21 -15.32
CA VAL A 213 3.57 -20.10 -14.70
C VAL A 213 3.15 -18.64 -14.75
N LEU A 214 2.33 -18.29 -15.75
CA LEU A 214 1.82 -16.94 -15.91
C LEU A 214 0.45 -16.81 -15.22
N MET A 215 0.40 -16.03 -14.13
CA MET A 215 -0.86 -15.67 -13.47
C MET A 215 -1.42 -14.38 -14.08
N VAL A 216 -2.71 -14.38 -14.36
CA VAL A 216 -3.43 -13.21 -14.91
C VAL A 216 -4.68 -12.93 -14.11
N ASP A 217 -4.93 -11.64 -13.84
CA ASP A 217 -6.10 -11.17 -13.10
C ASP A 217 -6.45 -9.75 -13.55
N GLU A 218 -7.57 -9.24 -13.06
CA GLU A 218 -8.02 -7.90 -13.34
C GLU A 218 -8.32 -7.12 -12.05
N PHE A 219 -8.09 -5.83 -12.10
CA PHE A 219 -8.43 -4.97 -10.98
C PHE A 219 -9.04 -3.65 -11.43
N ARG A 220 -9.85 -3.08 -10.55
CA ARG A 220 -10.45 -1.77 -10.81
C ARG A 220 -9.40 -0.68 -10.75
N SER A 221 -9.27 0.07 -11.85
CA SER A 221 -8.33 1.18 -11.94
C SER A 221 -9.03 2.41 -12.54
N HIS A 222 -8.37 3.57 -12.42
CA HIS A 222 -8.82 4.82 -13.05
C HIS A 222 -7.94 5.21 -14.25
N ALA A 223 -7.25 4.24 -14.85
CA ALA A 223 -6.31 4.48 -15.94
C ALA A 223 -7.00 5.05 -17.20
N LYS A 224 -8.25 4.65 -17.47
CA LYS A 224 -9.08 5.20 -18.54
C LYS A 224 -10.48 5.49 -18.03
N LYS A 225 -11.08 6.62 -18.47
CA LYS A 225 -12.45 7.01 -18.09
C LYS A 225 -13.51 6.00 -18.57
N GLU A 226 -13.29 5.40 -19.73
CA GLU A 226 -14.23 4.49 -20.40
C GLU A 226 -14.14 3.05 -19.87
N GLN A 227 -13.04 2.68 -19.22
CA GLN A 227 -12.82 1.32 -18.73
C GLN A 227 -12.23 1.37 -17.33
N SER A 228 -13.01 0.87 -16.39
CA SER A 228 -12.63 0.86 -14.97
C SER A 228 -11.75 -0.33 -14.56
N MET A 229 -11.48 -1.28 -15.51
CA MET A 229 -10.74 -2.50 -15.22
C MET A 229 -9.43 -2.53 -16.01
N SER A 230 -8.33 -2.72 -15.28
CA SER A 230 -7.00 -2.97 -15.83
C SER A 230 -6.61 -4.43 -15.66
N PHE A 231 -5.72 -4.89 -16.53
CA PHE A 231 -5.16 -6.22 -16.50
C PHE A 231 -3.84 -6.23 -15.75
N ILE A 232 -3.56 -7.30 -15.03
CA ILE A 232 -2.31 -7.54 -14.31
C ILE A 232 -1.83 -8.95 -14.62
N CYS A 233 -0.52 -9.10 -14.81
CA CYS A 233 0.10 -10.41 -14.89
C CYS A 233 1.32 -10.51 -13.97
N ALA A 234 1.52 -11.70 -13.40
CA ALA A 234 2.57 -11.99 -12.45
C ALA A 234 3.13 -13.40 -12.68
N ASP A 235 4.31 -13.61 -12.18
CA ASP A 235 4.94 -14.93 -12.10
C ASP A 235 4.32 -15.73 -10.95
N GLY A 236 3.73 -16.88 -11.26
CA GLY A 236 3.06 -17.74 -10.28
C GLY A 236 4.01 -18.46 -9.33
N GLU A 237 5.29 -18.61 -9.67
CA GLU A 237 6.29 -19.25 -8.81
C GLU A 237 6.91 -18.27 -7.83
N THR A 238 7.30 -17.08 -8.31
CA THR A 238 7.99 -16.08 -7.49
C THR A 238 7.07 -15.00 -6.89
N GLY A 239 5.86 -14.84 -7.44
CA GLY A 239 4.92 -13.77 -7.11
C GLY A 239 5.37 -12.39 -7.61
N ASN A 240 6.38 -12.32 -8.47
CA ASN A 240 6.85 -11.07 -9.03
C ASN A 240 5.88 -10.55 -10.10
N LEU A 241 5.67 -9.23 -10.08
CA LEU A 241 4.88 -8.57 -11.10
C LEU A 241 5.62 -8.63 -12.45
N VAL A 242 4.93 -9.13 -13.48
CA VAL A 242 5.42 -9.13 -14.87
C VAL A 242 5.06 -7.80 -15.53
N ASP A 243 3.77 -7.46 -15.58
CA ASP A 243 3.31 -6.16 -16.09
C ASP A 243 1.88 -5.82 -15.65
N VAL A 244 1.50 -4.56 -15.89
CA VAL A 244 0.15 -4.02 -15.68
C VAL A 244 -0.29 -3.25 -16.93
N LEU A 245 -1.39 -3.69 -17.54
CA LEU A 245 -1.93 -3.06 -18.73
C LEU A 245 -3.21 -2.27 -18.41
N PRO A 246 -3.42 -1.10 -19.01
CA PRO A 246 -4.59 -0.27 -18.74
C PRO A 246 -5.90 -0.86 -19.28
N ASP A 247 -5.83 -1.91 -20.11
CA ASP A 247 -6.97 -2.52 -20.78
C ASP A 247 -6.87 -4.04 -20.72
N ARG A 248 -7.97 -4.70 -20.35
CA ARG A 248 -8.08 -6.17 -20.22
C ARG A 248 -8.62 -6.89 -21.45
N ARG A 249 -9.02 -6.14 -22.49
CA ARG A 249 -9.64 -6.74 -23.68
C ARG A 249 -8.66 -7.58 -24.46
N LEU A 250 -9.16 -8.69 -24.97
CA LEU A 250 -8.38 -9.67 -25.72
C LEU A 250 -7.68 -9.05 -26.95
N ASP A 251 -8.35 -8.08 -27.63
CA ASP A 251 -7.82 -7.38 -28.80
C ASP A 251 -6.55 -6.57 -28.46
N ASN A 252 -6.36 -6.17 -27.21
CA ASN A 252 -5.15 -5.49 -26.75
C ASN A 252 -4.13 -6.48 -26.15
N LEU A 253 -4.60 -7.53 -25.50
CA LEU A 253 -3.72 -8.52 -24.85
C LEU A 253 -3.00 -9.40 -25.86
N VAL A 254 -3.69 -9.83 -26.95
CA VAL A 254 -3.09 -10.71 -27.96
C VAL A 254 -1.90 -10.04 -28.67
N PRO A 255 -2.00 -8.82 -29.22
CA PRO A 255 -0.84 -8.14 -29.81
C PRO A 255 0.28 -7.92 -28.80
N TYR A 256 -0.07 -7.49 -27.58
CA TYR A 256 0.90 -7.22 -26.51
C TYR A 256 1.77 -8.46 -26.19
N PHE A 257 1.14 -9.61 -25.93
CA PHE A 257 1.90 -10.81 -25.60
C PHE A 257 2.67 -11.39 -26.82
N LYS A 258 2.15 -11.22 -28.04
CA LYS A 258 2.85 -11.66 -29.26
C LYS A 258 4.16 -10.90 -29.52
N GLU A 259 4.35 -9.74 -28.92
CA GLU A 259 5.64 -9.00 -28.98
C GLU A 259 6.75 -9.72 -28.18
N SER A 260 6.40 -10.60 -27.24
CA SER A 260 7.36 -11.36 -26.45
C SER A 260 7.86 -12.59 -27.25
N PRO A 261 9.18 -12.83 -27.30
CA PRO A 261 9.73 -14.06 -27.87
C PRO A 261 9.51 -15.28 -26.97
N TYR A 262 9.11 -15.10 -25.71
CA TYR A 262 9.00 -16.16 -24.70
C TYR A 262 7.58 -16.74 -24.57
N THR A 263 6.68 -16.50 -25.51
CA THR A 263 5.30 -17.00 -25.47
C THR A 263 5.20 -18.54 -25.42
N GLN A 264 6.18 -19.24 -25.99
CA GLN A 264 6.22 -20.70 -25.99
C GLN A 264 6.77 -21.32 -24.71
N GLU A 265 7.37 -20.50 -23.83
CA GLU A 265 7.92 -20.91 -22.54
C GLU A 265 6.84 -20.97 -21.45
N VAL A 266 5.68 -20.37 -21.70
CA VAL A 266 4.54 -20.41 -20.77
C VAL A 266 3.93 -21.81 -20.80
N GLU A 267 4.10 -22.54 -19.70
CA GLU A 267 3.60 -23.91 -19.52
C GLU A 267 2.21 -23.92 -18.86
N PHE A 268 1.93 -22.93 -18.03
CA PHE A 268 0.65 -22.79 -17.31
C PHE A 268 0.15 -21.35 -17.35
N LEU A 269 -1.12 -21.18 -17.69
CA LEU A 269 -1.86 -19.93 -17.59
C LEU A 269 -2.85 -20.04 -16.43
N VAL A 270 -2.60 -19.33 -15.35
CA VAL A 270 -3.49 -19.27 -14.18
C VAL A 270 -4.39 -18.06 -14.30
N SER A 271 -5.71 -18.25 -14.31
CA SER A 271 -6.69 -17.17 -14.41
C SER A 271 -7.93 -17.43 -13.57
N ASP A 272 -8.80 -16.42 -13.47
CA ASP A 272 -10.16 -16.61 -13.02
C ASP A 272 -11.00 -17.38 -14.07
N MET A 273 -12.28 -17.61 -13.77
CA MET A 273 -13.20 -18.33 -14.69
C MET A 273 -13.71 -17.43 -15.83
N ASN A 274 -12.88 -16.53 -16.34
CA ASN A 274 -13.24 -15.64 -17.43
C ASN A 274 -12.87 -16.25 -18.78
N ALA A 275 -13.88 -16.61 -19.57
CA ALA A 275 -13.72 -17.24 -20.89
C ALA A 275 -12.84 -16.44 -21.87
N ALA A 276 -12.74 -15.11 -21.71
CA ALA A 276 -11.88 -14.28 -22.56
C ALA A 276 -10.39 -14.65 -22.39
N TYR A 277 -9.94 -14.94 -21.17
CA TYR A 277 -8.53 -15.30 -20.93
C TYR A 277 -8.18 -16.70 -21.44
N TYR A 278 -9.14 -17.62 -21.49
CA TYR A 278 -8.92 -18.95 -22.08
C TYR A 278 -8.53 -18.87 -23.55
N GLN A 279 -9.01 -17.85 -24.28
CA GLN A 279 -8.65 -17.63 -25.67
C GLN A 279 -7.20 -17.15 -25.87
N LEU A 280 -6.49 -16.73 -24.80
CA LEU A 280 -5.06 -16.45 -24.89
C LEU A 280 -4.24 -17.71 -25.18
N ILE A 281 -4.70 -18.89 -24.72
CA ILE A 281 -4.00 -20.16 -24.95
C ILE A 281 -3.88 -20.46 -26.46
N PRO A 282 -4.98 -20.67 -27.22
CA PRO A 282 -4.86 -20.99 -28.65
C PRO A 282 -4.30 -19.83 -29.49
N LYS A 283 -4.46 -18.56 -29.03
CA LYS A 283 -4.03 -17.40 -29.82
C LYS A 283 -2.58 -17.00 -29.58
N VAL A 284 -2.03 -17.28 -28.37
CA VAL A 284 -0.70 -16.79 -27.93
C VAL A 284 0.12 -17.88 -27.27
N PHE A 285 -0.39 -18.53 -26.23
CA PHE A 285 0.34 -19.47 -25.36
C PHE A 285 0.03 -20.91 -25.71
N LYS A 286 0.37 -21.33 -26.92
CA LYS A 286 -0.07 -22.62 -27.50
C LYS A 286 0.35 -23.87 -26.70
N ASN A 287 1.42 -23.74 -25.90
CA ASN A 287 1.93 -24.83 -25.06
C ASN A 287 1.34 -24.79 -23.63
N ALA A 288 0.63 -23.72 -23.27
CA ALA A 288 0.13 -23.54 -21.92
C ALA A 288 -1.10 -24.38 -21.61
N LYS A 289 -1.15 -24.96 -20.43
CA LYS A 289 -2.34 -25.56 -19.84
C LYS A 289 -3.06 -24.49 -18.98
N LEU A 290 -4.41 -24.52 -19.03
CA LEU A 290 -5.22 -23.64 -18.19
C LEU A 290 -5.24 -24.17 -16.75
N ILE A 291 -5.07 -23.27 -15.78
CA ILE A 291 -5.32 -23.51 -14.36
C ILE A 291 -6.29 -22.45 -13.86
N ILE A 292 -7.34 -22.88 -13.18
CA ILE A 292 -8.27 -21.95 -12.53
C ILE A 292 -7.75 -21.60 -11.14
N ASP A 293 -7.70 -20.29 -10.83
CA ASP A 293 -7.30 -19.82 -9.52
C ASP A 293 -8.28 -20.31 -8.43
N ARG A 294 -7.71 -21.01 -7.45
CA ARG A 294 -8.45 -21.57 -6.31
C ARG A 294 -9.29 -20.55 -5.56
N PHE A 295 -8.80 -19.34 -5.43
CA PHE A 295 -9.54 -18.26 -4.75
C PHE A 295 -10.86 -17.98 -5.47
N HIS A 296 -10.85 -17.94 -6.80
CA HIS A 296 -12.05 -17.66 -7.59
C HIS A 296 -13.06 -18.81 -7.55
N VAL A 297 -12.62 -20.06 -7.50
CA VAL A 297 -13.49 -21.23 -7.30
C VAL A 297 -14.20 -21.15 -5.95
N ILE A 298 -13.46 -20.98 -4.86
CA ILE A 298 -14.04 -20.85 -3.51
C ILE A 298 -14.96 -19.63 -3.39
N LYS A 299 -14.56 -18.50 -3.96
CA LYS A 299 -15.38 -17.30 -4.03
C LYS A 299 -16.70 -17.54 -4.75
N HIS A 300 -16.67 -18.28 -5.86
CA HIS A 300 -17.86 -18.62 -6.63
C HIS A 300 -18.84 -19.47 -5.78
N ILE A 301 -18.33 -20.54 -5.14
CA ILE A 301 -19.11 -21.41 -4.27
C ILE A 301 -19.72 -20.63 -3.10
N ASN A 302 -18.90 -19.82 -2.42
CA ASN A 302 -19.36 -18.96 -1.32
C ASN A 302 -20.43 -17.96 -1.77
N THR A 303 -20.28 -17.39 -2.96
CA THR A 303 -21.23 -16.42 -3.52
C THR A 303 -22.56 -17.11 -3.84
N ALA A 304 -22.54 -18.29 -4.48
CA ALA A 304 -23.72 -19.08 -4.79
C ALA A 304 -24.52 -19.42 -3.52
N PHE A 305 -23.86 -19.98 -2.51
CA PHE A 305 -24.51 -20.31 -1.24
C PHE A 305 -25.03 -19.06 -0.52
N ASN A 306 -24.25 -17.97 -0.45
CA ASN A 306 -24.65 -16.75 0.24
C ASN A 306 -25.84 -16.04 -0.46
N SER A 307 -25.91 -16.11 -1.80
CA SER A 307 -27.04 -15.61 -2.58
C SER A 307 -28.31 -16.39 -2.26
N PHE A 308 -28.25 -17.72 -2.27
CA PHE A 308 -29.37 -18.57 -1.89
C PHE A 308 -29.81 -18.36 -0.42
N ARG A 309 -28.87 -18.31 0.51
CA ARG A 309 -29.15 -17.99 1.93
C ARG A 309 -29.87 -16.63 2.06
N ALA A 310 -29.47 -15.62 1.30
CA ALA A 310 -30.10 -14.31 1.32
C ALA A 310 -31.53 -14.34 0.76
N LEU A 311 -31.74 -15.08 -0.33
CA LEU A 311 -33.05 -15.32 -0.92
C LEU A 311 -33.98 -16.01 0.08
N GLU A 312 -33.53 -17.06 0.73
CA GLU A 312 -34.28 -17.82 1.72
C GLU A 312 -34.62 -16.98 2.96
N ALA A 313 -33.66 -16.18 3.45
CA ALA A 313 -33.91 -15.22 4.52
C ALA A 313 -34.98 -14.20 4.12
N LYS A 314 -34.96 -13.68 2.89
CA LYS A 314 -35.98 -12.76 2.36
C LYS A 314 -37.35 -13.43 2.28
N ARG A 315 -37.41 -14.67 1.79
CA ARG A 315 -38.63 -15.50 1.71
C ARG A 315 -39.28 -15.67 3.10
N LEU A 316 -38.49 -15.98 4.13
CA LEU A 316 -38.98 -16.11 5.51
C LEU A 316 -39.46 -14.77 6.08
N ILE A 317 -38.77 -13.68 5.77
CA ILE A 317 -39.14 -12.33 6.23
C ILE A 317 -40.50 -11.90 5.64
N SER A 318 -40.76 -12.20 4.36
CA SER A 318 -42.00 -11.82 3.68
C SER A 318 -43.26 -12.54 4.24
N ARG A 319 -43.07 -13.69 4.89
CA ARG A 319 -44.17 -14.44 5.53
C ARG A 319 -44.71 -13.81 6.83
N GLY A 320 -43.99 -12.82 7.38
CA GLY A 320 -44.42 -12.15 8.62
C GLY A 320 -44.21 -12.95 9.91
N GLY A 321 -44.63 -12.41 11.02
CA GLY A 321 -44.69 -13.08 12.32
C GLY A 321 -43.37 -13.73 12.76
N GLN A 322 -43.47 -14.95 13.27
CA GLN A 322 -42.31 -15.73 13.74
C GLN A 322 -41.35 -16.08 12.60
N SER A 323 -41.87 -16.34 11.39
CA SER A 323 -41.04 -16.60 10.21
C SER A 323 -40.13 -15.41 9.86
N ALA A 324 -40.66 -14.19 9.95
CA ALA A 324 -39.85 -12.98 9.71
C ALA A 324 -38.71 -12.83 10.74
N THR A 325 -38.98 -13.19 12.01
CA THR A 325 -37.96 -13.20 13.06
C THR A 325 -36.84 -14.21 12.74
N ARG A 326 -37.21 -15.44 12.29
CA ARG A 326 -36.26 -16.48 11.84
C ARG A 326 -35.44 -16.00 10.65
N GLY A 327 -36.06 -15.40 9.63
CA GLY A 327 -35.36 -14.84 8.46
C GLY A 327 -34.36 -13.74 8.82
N ARG A 328 -34.72 -12.83 9.75
CA ARG A 328 -33.76 -11.80 10.25
C ARG A 328 -32.58 -12.42 10.97
N LYS A 329 -32.75 -13.52 11.71
CA LYS A 329 -31.67 -14.25 12.36
C LYS A 329 -30.71 -14.87 11.32
N ILE A 330 -31.23 -15.52 10.28
CA ILE A 330 -30.43 -16.04 9.16
C ILE A 330 -29.64 -14.89 8.49
N LYS A 331 -30.30 -13.75 8.22
CA LYS A 331 -29.67 -12.58 7.62
C LYS A 331 -28.51 -12.03 8.45
N SER A 332 -28.69 -11.88 9.77
CA SER A 332 -27.69 -11.27 10.66
C SER A 332 -26.49 -12.19 10.98
N ASN A 333 -26.65 -13.51 10.84
CA ASN A 333 -25.64 -14.50 11.16
C ASN A 333 -24.93 -15.10 9.92
N TRP A 334 -24.97 -14.43 8.79
CA TRP A 334 -24.47 -14.94 7.52
C TRP A 334 -23.00 -15.39 7.54
N LYS A 335 -22.12 -14.66 8.27
CA LYS A 335 -20.71 -15.01 8.40
C LYS A 335 -20.47 -16.37 9.05
N ARG A 336 -21.38 -16.83 9.92
CA ARG A 336 -21.30 -18.15 10.56
C ARG A 336 -21.66 -19.26 9.60
N LEU A 337 -22.67 -19.02 8.76
CA LEU A 337 -23.15 -20.01 7.78
C LEU A 337 -22.16 -20.23 6.62
N ILE A 338 -21.26 -19.28 6.33
CA ILE A 338 -20.19 -19.46 5.34
C ILE A 338 -18.82 -19.75 5.97
N LYS A 339 -18.76 -19.88 7.30
CA LYS A 339 -17.54 -20.18 8.02
C LYS A 339 -17.12 -21.62 7.74
N ASN A 340 -15.80 -21.84 7.56
CA ASN A 340 -15.27 -23.18 7.41
C ASN A 340 -15.71 -24.09 8.59
N ARG A 341 -16.22 -25.29 8.28
CA ARG A 341 -16.71 -26.27 9.27
C ARG A 341 -15.65 -26.59 10.34
N GLN A 342 -14.39 -26.70 9.97
CA GLN A 342 -13.28 -26.96 10.89
C GLN A 342 -12.99 -25.82 11.89
N ASN A 343 -13.41 -24.61 11.57
CA ASN A 343 -13.19 -23.43 12.39
C ASN A 343 -14.41 -23.07 13.26
N ILE A 344 -15.51 -23.85 13.17
CA ILE A 344 -16.70 -23.65 13.99
C ILE A 344 -16.38 -24.03 15.43
N ASP A 345 -16.64 -23.12 16.35
CA ASP A 345 -16.44 -23.35 17.77
C ASP A 345 -17.54 -24.24 18.35
N ILE A 346 -17.14 -25.42 18.85
CA ILE A 346 -17.98 -26.42 19.47
C ILE A 346 -17.88 -26.46 21.00
N SER A 347 -16.95 -25.73 21.59
CA SER A 347 -16.58 -25.85 23.00
C SER A 347 -16.94 -24.63 23.85
N GLU A 348 -16.82 -23.40 23.29
CA GLU A 348 -17.07 -22.18 24.03
C GLU A 348 -18.58 -21.84 24.10
N TYR A 349 -19.14 -21.90 25.30
CA TYR A 349 -20.50 -21.49 25.58
C TYR A 349 -20.58 -20.01 25.90
N LYS A 350 -21.39 -19.27 25.13
CA LYS A 350 -21.58 -17.82 25.32
C LYS A 350 -23.01 -17.36 25.04
N THR A 351 -23.31 -16.14 25.49
CA THR A 351 -24.63 -15.52 25.19
C THR A 351 -24.61 -14.88 23.80
N TRP A 352 -25.66 -15.11 23.05
CA TRP A 352 -25.83 -14.58 21.69
C TRP A 352 -27.02 -13.61 21.65
N ARG A 353 -26.76 -12.36 21.26
CA ARG A 353 -27.80 -11.31 21.23
C ARG A 353 -29.08 -11.74 20.49
N SER A 354 -28.95 -12.47 19.37
CA SER A 354 -30.08 -12.96 18.55
C SER A 354 -30.79 -14.19 19.12
N PHE A 355 -30.23 -14.86 20.14
CA PHE A 355 -30.70 -16.12 20.68
C PHE A 355 -30.93 -16.07 22.19
N ARG A 356 -31.06 -14.86 22.76
CA ARG A 356 -31.44 -14.70 24.17
C ARG A 356 -32.83 -15.27 24.38
N ALA A 357 -32.91 -16.41 25.03
CA ALA A 357 -34.17 -17.01 25.49
C ALA A 357 -33.95 -17.51 26.90
N PRO A 358 -34.98 -17.48 27.77
CA PRO A 358 -34.86 -17.91 29.15
C PRO A 358 -34.35 -19.36 29.32
N LYS A 359 -34.68 -20.23 28.34
CA LYS A 359 -34.29 -21.66 28.40
C LYS A 359 -32.88 -21.99 27.91
N TYR A 360 -32.26 -21.11 27.06
CA TYR A 360 -30.94 -21.38 26.44
C TYR A 360 -30.08 -20.13 26.46
N PRO A 361 -29.63 -19.69 27.64
CA PRO A 361 -28.80 -18.48 27.77
C PRO A 361 -27.45 -18.63 27.16
N TYR A 362 -26.90 -19.84 27.07
CA TYR A 362 -25.56 -20.15 26.57
C TYR A 362 -25.64 -21.17 25.44
N LEU A 363 -24.99 -20.86 24.33
CA LEU A 363 -24.91 -21.73 23.14
C LEU A 363 -23.48 -21.69 22.60
N THR A 364 -23.00 -22.81 22.05
CA THR A 364 -21.80 -22.80 21.22
C THR A 364 -22.10 -22.24 19.84
N GLU A 365 -21.08 -21.91 19.05
CA GLU A 365 -21.30 -21.45 17.68
C GLU A 365 -21.97 -22.51 16.81
N ALA A 366 -21.60 -23.79 16.99
CA ALA A 366 -22.27 -24.92 16.31
C ALA A 366 -23.76 -24.97 16.61
N MET A 367 -24.15 -24.88 17.90
CA MET A 367 -25.55 -24.86 18.29
C MET A 367 -26.36 -23.68 17.68
N VAL A 368 -25.69 -22.54 17.49
CA VAL A 368 -26.32 -21.39 16.81
C VAL A 368 -26.55 -21.71 15.35
N ILE A 369 -25.57 -22.33 14.66
CA ILE A 369 -25.69 -22.76 13.27
C ILE A 369 -26.83 -23.79 13.11
N ASP A 370 -26.84 -24.83 13.92
CA ASP A 370 -27.92 -25.86 13.90
C ASP A 370 -29.29 -25.25 14.07
N ARG A 371 -29.41 -24.27 14.99
CA ARG A 371 -30.67 -23.54 15.19
C ARG A 371 -31.07 -22.67 14.00
N LEU A 372 -30.11 -22.06 13.31
CA LEU A 372 -30.35 -21.29 12.08
C LEU A 372 -30.83 -22.22 10.96
N LEU A 373 -30.20 -23.37 10.79
CA LEU A 373 -30.53 -24.38 9.79
C LEU A 373 -31.92 -25.02 10.05
N SER A 374 -32.33 -25.21 11.31
CA SER A 374 -33.63 -25.71 11.67
C SER A 374 -34.79 -24.79 11.24
N TYR A 375 -34.55 -23.55 10.83
CA TYR A 375 -35.55 -22.61 10.37
C TYR A 375 -35.98 -22.82 8.91
N SER A 376 -35.17 -23.53 8.13
CA SER A 376 -35.43 -23.79 6.71
C SER A 376 -34.71 -25.07 6.26
N GLU A 377 -35.50 -26.10 5.94
CA GLU A 377 -34.94 -27.35 5.40
C GLU A 377 -34.19 -27.15 4.07
N PRO A 378 -34.68 -26.34 3.09
CA PRO A 378 -33.92 -26.05 1.91
C PRO A 378 -32.53 -25.40 2.19
N LEU A 379 -32.46 -24.54 3.23
CA LEU A 379 -31.17 -23.93 3.62
C LEU A 379 -30.26 -24.97 4.25
N LYS A 380 -30.78 -25.89 5.03
CA LYS A 380 -30.00 -26.96 5.66
C LYS A 380 -29.38 -27.90 4.62
N GLU A 381 -30.15 -28.29 3.62
CA GLU A 381 -29.67 -29.13 2.51
C GLU A 381 -28.60 -28.42 1.70
N ALA A 382 -28.81 -27.14 1.32
CA ALA A 382 -27.84 -26.37 0.61
C ALA A 382 -26.54 -26.14 1.44
N TYR A 383 -26.66 -25.98 2.76
CA TYR A 383 -25.55 -25.87 3.68
C TYR A 383 -24.68 -27.14 3.68
N GLN A 384 -25.33 -28.31 3.68
CA GLN A 384 -24.61 -29.58 3.64
C GLN A 384 -23.80 -29.71 2.35
N VAL A 385 -24.46 -29.53 1.20
CA VAL A 385 -23.82 -29.57 -0.13
C VAL A 385 -22.68 -28.54 -0.25
N PHE A 386 -22.91 -27.31 0.23
CA PHE A 386 -21.87 -26.26 0.25
C PHE A 386 -20.62 -26.70 1.01
N HIS A 387 -20.78 -27.34 2.16
CA HIS A 387 -19.64 -27.80 2.96
C HIS A 387 -18.97 -29.03 2.34
N ASP A 388 -19.74 -29.99 1.82
CA ASP A 388 -19.17 -31.18 1.20
C ASP A 388 -18.32 -30.84 -0.02
N ILE A 389 -18.79 -29.91 -0.89
CA ILE A 389 -18.01 -29.39 -2.01
C ILE A 389 -16.76 -28.62 -1.54
N THR A 390 -16.89 -27.76 -0.53
CA THR A 390 -15.75 -26.98 -0.05
C THR A 390 -14.73 -27.81 0.70
N ASP A 391 -15.14 -28.89 1.37
CA ASP A 391 -14.23 -29.81 2.05
C ASP A 391 -13.47 -30.65 1.03
N ALA A 392 -14.15 -31.26 0.02
CA ALA A 392 -13.51 -31.97 -1.07
C ALA A 392 -12.46 -31.09 -1.82
N PHE A 393 -12.82 -29.83 -2.10
CA PHE A 393 -11.91 -28.89 -2.74
C PHE A 393 -10.68 -28.56 -1.87
N ARG A 394 -10.86 -28.52 -0.55
CA ARG A 394 -9.75 -28.27 0.39
C ARG A 394 -8.82 -29.47 0.50
N GLU A 395 -9.36 -30.65 0.52
CA GLU A 395 -8.62 -31.93 0.53
C GLU A 395 -7.92 -32.20 -0.81
N LYS A 396 -8.17 -31.36 -1.82
CA LYS A 396 -7.66 -31.49 -3.19
C LYS A 396 -8.10 -32.80 -3.87
N ASP A 397 -9.25 -33.30 -3.49
CA ASP A 397 -9.88 -34.44 -4.12
C ASP A 397 -10.81 -33.97 -5.24
N ALA A 398 -10.28 -33.93 -6.45
CA ALA A 398 -11.01 -33.45 -7.62
C ALA A 398 -12.16 -34.37 -8.00
N ASP A 399 -12.03 -35.69 -7.81
CA ASP A 399 -13.06 -36.66 -8.14
C ASP A 399 -14.25 -36.50 -7.18
N LEU A 400 -13.98 -36.52 -5.88
CA LEU A 400 -15.01 -36.26 -4.87
C LEU A 400 -15.69 -34.91 -5.08
N PHE A 401 -14.92 -33.86 -5.44
CA PHE A 401 -15.46 -32.53 -5.71
C PHE A 401 -16.48 -32.54 -6.85
N PHE A 402 -16.15 -33.11 -8.00
CA PHE A 402 -17.05 -33.14 -9.16
C PHE A 402 -18.17 -34.15 -8.99
N ASP A 403 -17.95 -35.29 -8.33
CA ASP A 403 -19.00 -36.27 -8.02
C ASP A 403 -20.04 -35.67 -7.07
N THR A 404 -19.60 -34.89 -6.08
CA THR A 404 -20.53 -34.16 -5.20
C THR A 404 -21.37 -33.14 -5.98
N ILE A 405 -20.78 -32.43 -6.97
CA ILE A 405 -21.51 -31.50 -7.84
C ILE A 405 -22.54 -32.23 -8.69
N ARG A 406 -22.17 -33.36 -9.29
CA ARG A 406 -23.05 -34.16 -10.16
C ARG A 406 -24.17 -34.86 -9.40
N SER A 407 -23.91 -35.26 -8.16
CA SER A 407 -24.89 -35.95 -7.29
C SER A 407 -25.77 -35.02 -6.47
N MET A 408 -25.75 -33.71 -6.73
CA MET A 408 -26.60 -32.77 -6.00
C MET A 408 -28.08 -33.13 -6.10
N PRO A 409 -28.85 -33.11 -4.97
CA PRO A 409 -30.26 -33.43 -4.97
C PRO A 409 -31.10 -32.50 -5.87
N ASP A 410 -32.05 -33.08 -6.62
CA ASP A 410 -32.96 -32.32 -7.52
C ASP A 410 -33.83 -31.30 -6.80
N LYS A 411 -34.12 -31.54 -5.52
CA LYS A 411 -34.94 -30.66 -4.68
C LYS A 411 -34.25 -29.39 -4.22
N LEU A 412 -32.91 -29.25 -4.46
CA LEU A 412 -32.22 -28.03 -4.17
C LEU A 412 -32.72 -26.85 -5.01
N ASN A 413 -32.57 -25.64 -4.48
CA ASN A 413 -32.92 -24.43 -5.22
C ASN A 413 -32.22 -24.40 -6.58
N LEU A 414 -32.98 -24.15 -7.64
CA LEU A 414 -32.49 -24.22 -9.03
C LEU A 414 -31.33 -23.24 -9.31
N GLU A 415 -31.43 -22.02 -8.80
CA GLU A 415 -30.36 -20.99 -9.00
C GLU A 415 -29.06 -21.37 -8.30
N PHE A 416 -29.14 -21.91 -7.07
CA PHE A 416 -27.98 -22.41 -6.35
C PHE A 416 -27.35 -23.60 -7.08
N ARG A 417 -28.16 -24.56 -7.49
CA ARG A 417 -27.70 -25.76 -8.24
C ARG A 417 -27.03 -25.36 -9.54
N HIS A 418 -27.64 -24.52 -10.37
CA HIS A 418 -27.07 -24.05 -11.63
C HIS A 418 -25.74 -23.30 -11.41
N ALA A 419 -25.67 -22.44 -10.39
CA ALA A 419 -24.45 -21.73 -10.08
C ALA A 419 -23.29 -22.67 -9.72
N ILE A 420 -23.56 -23.75 -9.00
CA ILE A 420 -22.54 -24.75 -8.67
C ILE A 420 -22.20 -25.63 -9.88
N GLN A 421 -23.20 -26.07 -10.65
CA GLN A 421 -22.98 -26.88 -11.87
C GLN A 421 -22.14 -26.14 -12.93
N ASN A 422 -22.17 -24.82 -12.98
CA ASN A 422 -21.29 -24.05 -13.87
C ASN A 422 -19.79 -24.35 -13.66
N LEU A 423 -19.38 -24.87 -12.51
CA LEU A 423 -17.99 -25.29 -12.28
C LEU A 423 -17.58 -26.49 -13.14
N GLU A 424 -18.53 -27.32 -13.61
CA GLU A 424 -18.24 -28.43 -14.52
C GLU A 424 -17.71 -27.94 -15.87
N ASN A 425 -18.16 -26.76 -16.34
CA ASN A 425 -17.63 -26.14 -17.57
C ASN A 425 -16.13 -25.78 -17.47
N HIS A 426 -15.58 -25.78 -16.27
CA HIS A 426 -14.21 -25.42 -15.96
C HIS A 426 -13.42 -26.61 -15.39
N GLU A 427 -13.96 -27.83 -15.46
CA GLU A 427 -13.40 -29.03 -14.84
C GLU A 427 -11.92 -29.22 -15.18
N VAL A 428 -11.55 -29.10 -16.46
CA VAL A 428 -10.15 -29.28 -16.93
C VAL A 428 -9.17 -28.32 -16.24
N GLY A 429 -9.60 -27.09 -15.95
CA GLY A 429 -8.73 -26.11 -15.31
C GLY A 429 -8.78 -26.14 -13.78
N ILE A 430 -9.78 -26.81 -13.19
CA ILE A 430 -9.93 -26.96 -11.74
C ILE A 430 -9.18 -28.20 -11.24
N ARG A 431 -9.15 -29.29 -12.07
CA ARG A 431 -8.36 -30.50 -11.84
C ARG A 431 -6.85 -30.22 -11.94
#